data_48d788fe8bb2991b58a4d15243eb62a6
#
_entry.id   48d788fe8bb2991b58a4d15243eb62a6
#
_cell.length_a   1.000
_cell.length_b   1.000
_cell.length_c   1.000
_cell.angle_alpha   90.00
_cell.angle_beta   90.00
_cell.angle_gamma   90.00
#
_symmetry.space_group_name_H-M   'P 1'
#
loop_
_entity.id
_entity.type
_entity.pdbx_description
1 polymer ?
#
loop_
_entity_poly.entity_id
_entity_poly.type
_entity_poly.pdbx_seq_one_letter_code
_entity_poly.pdbx_strand_id
1 'polypeptide(L)'
;LGQGGIIAEDLGYLTPEVKTMLAASGYPGMKIMQFAFDRREPGNYLPYTYTKNSVVYTGTHDNVTTEGWKESASPEDVHYACRYLRCEPDDLTEAMIAACLSCVSDMAIVPMADWLHLGAEARINTPSTQGANWQWRLATPLTGLLADHIADLTVLYDRAPAAE
;
A
#
# COMPACT_ATOMS: atom_id res chain seq x y z
N LEU A 1 9.59 23.36 12.50
CA LEU A 1 9.82 22.42 11.39
C LEU A 1 9.05 22.96 10.20
N GLY A 2 9.70 23.52 9.18
CA GLY A 2 9.04 24.19 8.05
C GLY A 2 8.03 23.29 7.31
N GLN A 3 7.50 23.76 6.17
CA GLN A 3 6.60 22.98 5.28
C GLN A 3 7.37 21.84 4.54
N GLY A 4 8.09 21.02 5.31
CA GLY A 4 8.72 19.81 4.78
C GLY A 4 7.69 18.72 4.57
N GLY A 5 7.80 17.94 3.51
CA GLY A 5 6.95 16.77 3.29
C GLY A 5 7.17 15.74 4.40
N ILE A 6 6.28 15.72 5.39
CA ILE A 6 6.31 14.77 6.50
C ILE A 6 5.06 13.88 6.37
N ILE A 7 5.26 12.58 6.40
CA ILE A 7 4.20 11.58 6.52
C ILE A 7 4.25 11.07 7.96
N ALA A 8 3.13 11.09 8.66
CA ALA A 8 3.05 10.57 10.02
C ALA A 8 2.73 9.07 9.96
N GLU A 9 3.58 8.25 10.55
CA GLU A 9 3.26 6.85 10.74
C GLU A 9 2.25 6.73 11.89
N ASP A 10 1.02 6.37 11.55
CA ASP A 10 -0.11 6.18 12.45
C ASP A 10 -0.63 4.74 12.39
N LEU A 11 0.29 3.79 12.34
CA LEU A 11 0.00 2.35 12.30
C LEU A 11 -0.05 1.76 13.71
N GLY A 12 -0.82 0.68 13.89
CA GLY A 12 -0.97 -0.01 15.16
C GLY A 12 -2.04 0.60 16.07
N TYR A 13 -1.84 0.47 17.39
CA TYR A 13 -2.84 0.93 18.37
C TYR A 13 -2.74 2.43 18.60
N LEU A 14 -3.75 3.17 18.14
CA LEU A 14 -3.84 4.62 18.29
C LEU A 14 -4.81 5.00 19.40
N THR A 15 -4.30 5.65 20.44
CA THR A 15 -5.16 6.27 21.47
C THR A 15 -5.90 7.49 20.89
N PRO A 16 -7.02 7.92 21.52
CA PRO A 16 -7.71 9.14 21.10
C PRO A 16 -6.81 10.40 21.09
N GLU A 17 -5.85 10.48 22.02
CA GLU A 17 -4.91 11.59 22.13
C GLU A 17 -3.96 11.61 20.91
N VAL A 18 -3.46 10.46 20.48
CA VAL A 18 -2.60 10.35 19.29
C VAL A 18 -3.37 10.75 18.03
N LYS A 19 -4.62 10.33 17.89
CA LYS A 19 -5.49 10.74 16.76
C LYS A 19 -5.71 12.26 16.76
N THR A 20 -5.94 12.84 17.94
CA THR A 20 -6.11 14.29 18.08
C THR A 20 -4.82 15.04 17.72
N MET A 21 -3.67 14.54 18.16
CA MET A 21 -2.36 15.11 17.83
C MET A 21 -2.07 15.03 16.32
N LEU A 22 -2.34 13.90 15.69
CA LEU A 22 -2.19 13.74 14.25
C LEU A 22 -3.08 14.74 13.49
N ALA A 23 -4.35 14.84 13.84
CA ALA A 23 -5.27 15.80 13.23
C ALA A 23 -4.79 17.24 13.40
N ALA A 24 -4.28 17.60 14.58
CA ALA A 24 -3.75 18.93 14.87
C ALA A 24 -2.44 19.24 14.12
N SER A 25 -1.64 18.23 13.82
CA SER A 25 -0.38 18.40 13.08
C SER A 25 -0.58 18.76 11.62
N GLY A 26 -1.72 18.38 11.02
CA GLY A 26 -1.99 18.51 9.60
C GLY A 26 -1.17 17.56 8.71
N TYR A 27 -0.37 16.66 9.28
CA TYR A 27 0.40 15.69 8.51
C TYR A 27 -0.50 14.56 8.00
N PRO A 28 -0.29 14.07 6.76
CA PRO A 28 -0.99 12.90 6.28
C PRO A 28 -0.60 11.66 7.06
N GLY A 29 -1.58 10.87 7.47
CA GLY A 29 -1.39 9.54 8.03
C GLY A 29 -1.28 8.48 6.93
N MET A 30 -1.02 7.23 7.33
CA MET A 30 -0.80 6.11 6.43
C MET A 30 -2.03 5.20 6.32
N LYS A 31 -2.25 4.65 5.14
CA LYS A 31 -3.27 3.64 4.86
C LYS A 31 -2.63 2.46 4.15
N ILE A 32 -2.73 1.28 4.75
CA ILE A 32 -2.12 0.06 4.22
C ILE A 32 -3.21 -0.86 3.69
N MET A 33 -3.21 -1.11 2.38
CA MET A 33 -4.25 -1.88 1.71
C MET A 33 -4.33 -3.33 2.23
N GLN A 34 -3.20 -3.96 2.51
CA GLN A 34 -3.17 -5.31 3.07
C GLN A 34 -3.92 -5.41 4.41
N PHE A 35 -3.89 -4.36 5.24
CA PHE A 35 -4.61 -4.34 6.52
C PHE A 35 -6.12 -4.21 6.36
N ALA A 36 -6.59 -3.72 5.22
CA ALA A 36 -8.02 -3.60 4.93
C ALA A 36 -8.75 -4.95 4.93
N PHE A 37 -8.02 -6.02 4.64
CA PHE A 37 -8.58 -7.34 4.42
C PHE A 37 -8.26 -8.35 5.54
N ASP A 38 -7.57 -7.94 6.60
CA ASP A 38 -7.44 -8.76 7.82
C ASP A 38 -8.73 -8.67 8.64
N ARG A 39 -9.55 -9.72 8.59
CA ARG A 39 -10.84 -9.76 9.26
C ARG A 39 -10.75 -9.87 10.78
N ARG A 40 -9.57 -10.17 11.32
CA ARG A 40 -9.33 -10.24 12.77
C ARG A 40 -9.20 -8.86 13.38
N GLU A 41 -8.78 -7.88 12.57
CA GLU A 41 -8.69 -6.49 12.96
C GLU A 41 -9.75 -5.66 12.23
N PRO A 42 -10.92 -5.39 12.84
CA PRO A 42 -11.91 -4.49 12.27
C PRO A 42 -11.31 -3.08 12.26
N GLY A 43 -10.56 -2.79 11.22
CA GLY A 43 -9.78 -1.56 11.10
C GLY A 43 -10.39 -0.56 10.13
N ASN A 44 -9.89 0.65 10.21
CA ASN A 44 -10.22 1.79 9.35
C ASN A 44 -9.39 1.79 8.07
N TYR A 45 -9.07 0.59 7.51
CA TYR A 45 -8.19 0.48 6.34
C TYR A 45 -8.94 0.18 5.04
N LEU A 46 -10.27 -0.01 5.10
CA LEU A 46 -11.06 -0.15 3.87
C LEU A 46 -11.07 1.18 3.10
N PRO A 47 -10.88 1.17 1.78
CA PRO A 47 -10.71 2.39 0.98
C PRO A 47 -11.79 3.45 1.16
N TYR A 48 -13.04 3.05 1.40
CA TYR A 48 -14.13 4.01 1.61
C TYR A 48 -14.00 4.81 2.92
N THR A 49 -13.13 4.38 3.85
CA THR A 49 -12.89 5.08 5.13
C THR A 49 -11.76 6.09 5.05
N TYR A 50 -11.04 6.15 3.92
CA TYR A 50 -9.87 7.02 3.79
C TYR A 50 -10.26 8.49 3.76
N THR A 51 -9.35 9.31 4.20
CA THR A 51 -9.44 10.78 4.11
C THR A 51 -8.48 11.27 3.04
N LYS A 52 -8.78 12.42 2.46
CA LYS A 52 -7.95 13.01 1.40
C LYS A 52 -6.51 13.22 1.88
N ASN A 53 -6.32 13.85 3.05
CA ASN A 53 -5.01 14.06 3.66
C ASN A 53 -4.44 12.73 4.22
N SER A 54 -4.09 11.81 3.36
CA SER A 54 -3.46 10.53 3.71
C SER A 54 -2.58 10.02 2.57
N VAL A 55 -1.72 9.06 2.91
CA VAL A 55 -0.89 8.32 1.96
C VAL A 55 -1.33 6.87 1.99
N VAL A 56 -1.72 6.32 0.85
CA VAL A 56 -2.08 4.91 0.73
C VAL A 56 -0.90 4.11 0.16
N TYR A 57 -0.75 2.89 0.67
CA TYR A 57 0.23 1.90 0.22
C TYR A 57 -0.47 0.58 -0.07
N THR A 58 0.01 -0.21 -1.03
CA THR A 58 -0.36 -1.64 -1.08
C THR A 58 0.19 -2.36 0.15
N GLY A 59 1.44 -2.16 0.47
CA GLY A 59 2.16 -2.53 1.66
C GLY A 59 3.39 -1.63 1.83
N THR A 60 3.97 -1.58 3.03
CA THR A 60 5.21 -0.84 3.32
C THR A 60 6.43 -1.76 3.23
N HIS A 61 7.62 -1.21 3.51
CA HIS A 61 8.84 -1.99 3.65
C HIS A 61 8.78 -3.07 4.75
N ASP A 62 7.89 -2.91 5.73
CA ASP A 62 7.68 -3.85 6.84
C ASP A 62 6.68 -4.95 6.51
N ASN A 63 5.91 -4.78 5.47
CA ASN A 63 4.97 -5.78 4.99
C ASN A 63 5.67 -6.79 4.06
N VAL A 64 5.09 -7.96 3.90
CA VAL A 64 5.39 -8.83 2.78
C VAL A 64 4.84 -8.20 1.50
N THR A 65 5.34 -8.56 0.33
CA THR A 65 4.76 -8.16 -0.96
C THR A 65 3.29 -8.58 -1.06
N THR A 66 2.52 -7.97 -1.94
CA THR A 66 1.10 -8.33 -2.11
C THR A 66 0.93 -9.79 -2.57
N GLU A 67 1.81 -10.31 -3.44
CA GLU A 67 1.84 -11.72 -3.79
C GLU A 67 2.13 -12.60 -2.56
N GLY A 68 3.14 -12.24 -1.76
CA GLY A 68 3.47 -12.97 -0.53
C GLY A 68 2.35 -12.87 0.54
N TRP A 69 1.61 -11.76 0.58
CA TRP A 69 0.42 -11.64 1.42
C TRP A 69 -0.69 -12.59 0.97
N LYS A 70 -0.95 -12.67 -0.32
CA LYS A 70 -1.92 -13.60 -0.92
C LYS A 70 -1.63 -15.06 -0.55
N GLU A 71 -0.35 -15.44 -0.50
CA GLU A 71 0.09 -16.79 -0.11
C GLU A 71 0.01 -17.06 1.38
N SER A 72 0.24 -16.05 2.23
CA SER A 72 0.36 -16.19 3.69
C SER A 72 -0.89 -15.83 4.47
N ALA A 73 -1.80 -15.07 3.90
CA ALA A 73 -3.07 -14.69 4.52
C ALA A 73 -4.04 -15.89 4.62
N SER A 74 -5.07 -15.78 5.46
CA SER A 74 -6.09 -16.81 5.49
C SER A 74 -6.87 -16.87 4.17
N PRO A 75 -7.32 -18.05 3.72
CA PRO A 75 -8.16 -18.16 2.53
C PRO A 75 -9.42 -17.27 2.59
N GLU A 76 -9.95 -17.06 3.79
CA GLU A 76 -11.12 -16.21 4.03
C GLU A 76 -10.80 -14.74 3.80
N ASP A 77 -9.59 -14.27 4.19
CA ASP A 77 -9.13 -12.89 3.98
C ASP A 77 -8.88 -12.63 2.50
N VAL A 78 -8.21 -13.56 1.81
CA VAL A 78 -8.01 -13.49 0.35
C VAL A 78 -9.35 -13.47 -0.38
N HIS A 79 -10.28 -14.37 -0.03
CA HIS A 79 -11.61 -14.40 -0.61
C HIS A 79 -12.38 -13.10 -0.36
N TYR A 80 -12.26 -12.52 0.84
CA TYR A 80 -12.88 -11.24 1.15
C TYR A 80 -12.30 -10.10 0.31
N ALA A 81 -10.97 -10.06 0.16
CA ALA A 81 -10.29 -9.08 -0.68
C ALA A 81 -10.76 -9.18 -2.14
N CYS A 82 -10.76 -10.38 -2.72
CA CYS A 82 -11.22 -10.62 -4.09
C CYS A 82 -12.67 -10.18 -4.30
N ARG A 83 -13.57 -10.51 -3.36
CA ARG A 83 -14.97 -10.07 -3.44
C ARG A 83 -15.13 -8.56 -3.34
N TYR A 84 -14.38 -7.92 -2.44
CA TYR A 84 -14.43 -6.47 -2.25
C TYR A 84 -13.89 -5.74 -3.49
N LEU A 85 -12.77 -6.20 -4.01
CA LEU A 85 -12.11 -5.60 -5.18
C LEU A 85 -12.69 -6.07 -6.52
N ARG A 86 -13.58 -7.08 -6.50
CA ARG A 86 -14.24 -7.67 -7.67
C ARG A 86 -13.24 -8.25 -8.69
N CYS A 87 -12.28 -9.00 -8.21
CA CYS A 87 -11.27 -9.66 -9.01
C CYS A 87 -11.16 -11.16 -8.70
N GLU A 88 -10.49 -11.90 -9.56
CA GLU A 88 -10.05 -13.26 -9.27
C GLU A 88 -8.74 -13.23 -8.46
N PRO A 89 -8.39 -14.34 -7.76
CA PRO A 89 -7.17 -14.38 -6.95
C PRO A 89 -5.87 -14.08 -7.72
N ASP A 90 -5.79 -14.44 -8.99
CA ASP A 90 -4.62 -14.20 -9.83
C ASP A 90 -4.45 -12.70 -10.15
N ASP A 91 -5.55 -11.93 -10.17
CA ASP A 91 -5.55 -10.49 -10.46
C ASP A 91 -5.50 -9.63 -9.20
N LEU A 92 -5.39 -10.23 -8.00
CA LEU A 92 -5.55 -9.53 -6.74
C LEU A 92 -4.51 -8.41 -6.53
N THR A 93 -3.25 -8.63 -6.93
CA THR A 93 -2.20 -7.62 -6.82
C THR A 93 -2.50 -6.39 -7.67
N GLU A 94 -2.90 -6.58 -8.92
CA GLU A 94 -3.34 -5.48 -9.80
C GLU A 94 -4.56 -4.76 -9.25
N ALA A 95 -5.54 -5.51 -8.72
CA ALA A 95 -6.73 -4.92 -8.12
C ALA A 95 -6.42 -4.09 -6.87
N MET A 96 -5.46 -4.50 -6.04
CA MET A 96 -4.99 -3.70 -4.92
C MET A 96 -4.26 -2.44 -5.37
N ILE A 97 -3.42 -2.52 -6.41
CA ILE A 97 -2.74 -1.35 -7.01
C ILE A 97 -3.80 -0.37 -7.55
N ALA A 98 -4.75 -0.86 -8.33
CA ALA A 98 -5.84 -0.04 -8.86
C ALA A 98 -6.67 0.62 -7.74
N ALA A 99 -6.95 -0.11 -6.66
CA ALA A 99 -7.66 0.44 -5.50
C ALA A 99 -6.84 1.53 -4.79
N CYS A 100 -5.53 1.39 -4.67
CA CYS A 100 -4.65 2.45 -4.15
C CYS A 100 -4.68 3.69 -5.06
N LEU A 101 -4.61 3.51 -6.37
CA LEU A 101 -4.61 4.64 -7.31
C LEU A 101 -5.96 5.33 -7.41
N SER A 102 -7.07 4.59 -7.28
CA SER A 102 -8.44 5.14 -7.40
C SER A 102 -9.02 5.71 -6.11
N CYS A 103 -8.37 5.56 -4.97
CA CYS A 103 -8.90 6.04 -3.69
C CYS A 103 -8.73 7.57 -3.53
N VAL A 104 -9.31 8.11 -2.45
CA VAL A 104 -9.32 9.56 -2.18
C VAL A 104 -8.02 10.12 -1.60
N SER A 105 -7.05 9.27 -1.20
CA SER A 105 -5.78 9.69 -0.61
C SER A 105 -5.01 10.61 -1.56
N ASP A 106 -4.40 11.67 -1.06
CA ASP A 106 -3.63 12.61 -1.88
C ASP A 106 -2.39 11.96 -2.51
N MET A 107 -1.85 10.93 -1.88
CA MET A 107 -0.66 10.23 -2.36
C MET A 107 -0.89 8.71 -2.34
N ALA A 108 -0.43 8.01 -3.37
CA ALA A 108 -0.36 6.56 -3.44
C ALA A 108 1.09 6.12 -3.67
N ILE A 109 1.57 5.19 -2.86
CA ILE A 109 2.91 4.61 -2.97
C ILE A 109 2.77 3.10 -3.13
N VAL A 110 3.26 2.58 -4.24
CA VAL A 110 3.26 1.16 -4.55
C VAL A 110 4.71 0.67 -4.63
N PRO A 111 5.11 -0.29 -3.80
CA PRO A 111 6.45 -0.88 -3.88
C PRO A 111 6.72 -1.49 -5.26
N MET A 112 7.95 -1.36 -5.73
CA MET A 112 8.34 -1.92 -7.03
C MET A 112 8.15 -3.44 -7.10
N ALA A 113 8.27 -4.13 -5.96
CA ALA A 113 8.02 -5.55 -5.86
C ALA A 113 6.57 -5.93 -6.20
N ASP A 114 5.61 -5.08 -5.84
CA ASP A 114 4.19 -5.29 -6.18
C ASP A 114 3.92 -5.02 -7.65
N TRP A 115 4.50 -3.96 -8.23
CA TRP A 115 4.44 -3.70 -9.68
C TRP A 115 5.02 -4.83 -10.53
N LEU A 116 5.97 -5.58 -9.99
CA LEU A 116 6.63 -6.70 -10.64
C LEU A 116 6.02 -8.06 -10.26
N HIS A 117 4.97 -8.09 -9.47
CA HIS A 117 4.33 -9.31 -8.97
C HIS A 117 5.33 -10.28 -8.33
N LEU A 118 6.28 -9.76 -7.54
CA LEU A 118 7.27 -10.58 -6.87
C LEU A 118 6.69 -11.16 -5.57
N GLY A 119 7.06 -12.40 -5.27
CA GLY A 119 6.65 -13.10 -4.07
C GLY A 119 7.35 -12.62 -2.79
N ALA A 120 7.18 -13.38 -1.71
CA ALA A 120 7.70 -13.04 -0.38
C ALA A 120 9.23 -12.88 -0.33
N GLU A 121 9.96 -13.46 -1.28
CA GLU A 121 11.43 -13.33 -1.41
C GLU A 121 11.88 -11.88 -1.66
N ALA A 122 10.99 -11.03 -2.18
CA ALA A 122 11.26 -9.61 -2.40
C ALA A 122 10.94 -8.72 -1.19
N ARG A 123 10.60 -9.30 -0.04
CA ARG A 123 10.37 -8.54 1.19
C ARG A 123 11.63 -7.81 1.62
N ILE A 124 11.49 -6.53 1.98
CA ILE A 124 12.61 -5.67 2.35
C ILE A 124 12.99 -5.84 3.82
N ASN A 125 11.99 -5.82 4.70
CA ASN A 125 12.20 -5.88 6.14
C ASN A 125 11.16 -6.78 6.83
N THR A 126 11.61 -7.53 7.83
CA THR A 126 10.74 -8.28 8.74
C THR A 126 10.94 -7.73 10.14
N PRO A 127 9.97 -6.97 10.67
CA PRO A 127 10.08 -6.36 12.00
C PRO A 127 10.42 -7.37 13.08
N SER A 128 11.16 -6.93 14.09
CA SER A 128 11.60 -7.74 15.24
C SER A 128 12.50 -8.93 14.89
N THR A 129 13.12 -8.93 13.72
CA THR A 129 14.11 -9.95 13.31
C THR A 129 15.49 -9.34 13.07
N GLN A 130 16.51 -10.21 13.07
CA GLN A 130 17.88 -9.88 12.65
C GLN A 130 18.23 -10.67 11.39
N GLY A 131 19.23 -10.22 10.62
CA GLY A 131 19.75 -10.93 9.47
C GLY A 131 19.58 -10.20 8.15
N ALA A 132 18.85 -10.76 7.19
CA ALA A 132 18.82 -10.29 5.81
C ALA A 132 17.97 -9.04 5.54
N ASN A 133 17.48 -8.35 6.58
CA ASN A 133 16.69 -7.13 6.42
C ASN A 133 17.47 -6.05 5.67
N TRP A 134 16.80 -5.30 4.77
CA TRP A 134 17.35 -4.21 3.97
C TRP A 134 18.40 -4.63 2.93
N GLN A 135 18.52 -5.94 2.67
CA GLN A 135 19.51 -6.49 1.75
C GLN A 135 18.94 -6.82 0.36
N TRP A 136 17.62 -6.95 0.25
CA TRP A 136 16.99 -7.23 -1.03
C TRP A 136 17.34 -6.16 -2.07
N ARG A 137 17.64 -6.60 -3.28
CA ARG A 137 17.89 -5.72 -4.43
C ARG A 137 17.20 -6.29 -5.65
N LEU A 138 16.66 -5.39 -6.48
CA LEU A 138 16.09 -5.75 -7.76
C LEU A 138 17.21 -6.28 -8.68
N ALA A 139 17.09 -7.54 -9.10
CA ALA A 139 18.08 -8.19 -9.95
C ALA A 139 17.80 -8.00 -11.45
N THR A 140 16.55 -7.68 -11.82
CA THR A 140 16.14 -7.54 -13.21
C THR A 140 16.00 -6.06 -13.56
N PRO A 141 16.53 -5.58 -14.71
CA PRO A 141 16.28 -4.22 -15.17
C PRO A 141 14.80 -3.95 -15.37
N LEU A 142 14.36 -2.74 -15.05
CA LEU A 142 12.99 -2.30 -15.34
C LEU A 142 12.80 -2.19 -16.86
N THR A 143 11.68 -2.70 -17.35
CA THR A 143 11.37 -2.69 -18.79
C THR A 143 10.56 -1.45 -19.16
N GLY A 144 10.63 -1.04 -20.44
CA GLY A 144 9.75 0.00 -20.97
C GLY A 144 8.26 -0.36 -20.84
N LEU A 145 7.92 -1.65 -21.02
CA LEU A 145 6.53 -2.12 -20.88
C LEU A 145 5.98 -1.88 -19.47
N LEU A 146 6.79 -2.11 -18.44
CA LEU A 146 6.37 -1.80 -17.07
C LEU A 146 6.19 -0.29 -16.87
N ALA A 147 7.12 0.51 -17.39
CA ALA A 147 7.02 1.97 -17.30
C ALA A 147 5.75 2.48 -18.01
N ASP A 148 5.44 1.94 -19.18
CA ASP A 148 4.23 2.28 -19.94
C ASP A 148 2.97 1.89 -19.17
N HIS A 149 2.94 0.69 -18.55
CA HIS A 149 1.82 0.25 -17.71
C HIS A 149 1.59 1.16 -16.50
N ILE A 150 2.65 1.51 -15.76
CA ILE A 150 2.58 2.44 -14.63
C ILE A 150 2.08 3.81 -15.09
N ALA A 151 2.59 4.31 -16.22
CA ALA A 151 2.18 5.59 -16.77
C ALA A 151 0.70 5.59 -17.17
N ASP A 152 0.23 4.52 -17.83
CA ASP A 152 -1.17 4.37 -18.23
C ASP A 152 -2.11 4.41 -17.03
N LEU A 153 -1.85 3.61 -15.99
CA LEU A 153 -2.66 3.62 -14.77
C LEU A 153 -2.58 4.96 -14.03
N THR A 154 -1.41 5.62 -14.02
CA THR A 154 -1.23 6.93 -13.41
C THR A 154 -2.10 7.99 -14.08
N VAL A 155 -2.19 7.95 -15.41
CA VAL A 155 -3.07 8.82 -16.20
C VAL A 155 -4.54 8.45 -16.01
N LEU A 156 -4.87 7.16 -16.07
CA LEU A 156 -6.24 6.66 -15.91
C LEU A 156 -6.89 7.11 -14.60
N TYR A 157 -6.12 7.12 -13.51
CA TYR A 157 -6.61 7.49 -12.17
C TYR A 157 -6.32 8.96 -11.79
N ASP A 158 -5.98 9.81 -12.76
CA ASP A 158 -5.71 11.24 -12.57
C ASP A 158 -4.62 11.51 -11.50
N ARG A 159 -3.57 10.69 -11.52
CA ARG A 159 -2.40 10.79 -10.62
C ARG A 159 -1.19 11.41 -11.31
N ALA A 160 -1.27 11.66 -12.60
CA ALA A 160 -0.21 12.34 -13.33
C ALA A 160 -0.14 13.83 -12.95
N PRO A 161 1.07 14.44 -12.91
CA PRO A 161 1.16 15.89 -12.75
C PRO A 161 0.42 16.57 -13.91
N ALA A 162 -0.18 17.73 -13.63
CA ALA A 162 -0.77 18.54 -14.69
C ALA A 162 0.29 18.81 -15.77
N ALA A 163 -0.07 18.63 -17.03
CA ALA A 163 0.80 19.04 -18.14
C ALA A 163 1.06 20.55 -18.03
N GLU A 164 2.34 20.94 -17.98
CA GLU A 164 2.76 22.35 -18.01
C GLU A 164 2.43 22.99 -19.36
#